data_8e8660cd09620955d09b1ee157ca0c2a
#
_entry.id   8e8660cd09620955d09b1ee157ca0c2a
#
_cell.length_a   1.000
_cell.length_b   1.000
_cell.length_c   1.000
_cell.angle_alpha   90.00
_cell.angle_beta   90.00
_cell.angle_gamma   90.00
#
_symmetry.space_group_name_H-M   'P 1'
#
loop_
_entity.id
_entity.type
_entity.pdbx_description
1 polymer ?
#
loop_
_entity_poly.entity_id
_entity_poly.type
_entity_poly.pdbx_seq_one_letter_code
_entity_poly.pdbx_strand_id
1 'polypeptide(L)'
;MSQFVHLYGFHIILPHFSSSIDGFRYRRPEMTLQPFSDEQLNFFKFSSLVLNEFPKVLRQTFKTMWDNTHGGRPGFQLWDDSTAVRNLFSTTEGGRTKVPIHQSYNEWDCTNLFQATIFSRSFASPASTGSYTTLSDLYVKPRALPHGSFHACVLSPGGNNEETIALAIDQLRLLRNSLCHSASSEMDKLTFDQCVNYAKDAFQALGLATAPIDAVGSLTESDFPTNEVRALEMRQRDETRAYINFLEEVNSDISEVKATLQALKAGQEQQYSPILSNLSSDVSDVKQKVEEDVANKGDITRLEKKMDELKEGQGERDAQSKNSGILSKKRTLKT
;
A
#
# COMPACT_ATOMS: atom_id res chain seq x y z
N MET A 1 12.59 -17.70 -24.77
CA MET A 1 13.10 -16.40 -25.24
C MET A 1 12.91 -15.39 -24.09
N SER A 2 13.98 -15.01 -23.44
CA SER A 2 13.94 -14.06 -22.32
C SER A 2 13.97 -12.65 -22.93
N GLN A 3 12.96 -11.84 -22.63
CA GLN A 3 12.96 -10.42 -22.97
C GLN A 3 13.74 -9.66 -21.89
N PHE A 4 14.81 -8.99 -22.31
CA PHE A 4 15.57 -8.08 -21.47
C PHE A 4 15.00 -6.67 -21.63
N VAL A 5 14.60 -6.06 -20.52
CA VAL A 5 14.25 -4.64 -20.47
C VAL A 5 15.38 -3.92 -19.74
N HIS A 6 16.11 -3.08 -20.45
CA HIS A 6 17.12 -2.19 -19.89
C HIS A 6 16.46 -0.89 -19.40
N LEU A 7 16.40 -0.69 -18.10
CA LEU A 7 16.05 0.59 -17.48
C LEU A 7 17.13 0.94 -16.46
N TYR A 8 17.93 1.94 -16.78
CA TYR A 8 18.91 2.62 -15.91
C TYR A 8 19.84 1.69 -15.10
N GLY A 9 20.60 0.84 -15.80
CA GLY A 9 21.77 0.19 -15.21
C GLY A 9 21.53 -0.98 -14.25
N PHE A 10 20.29 -1.44 -14.08
CA PHE A 10 19.98 -2.62 -13.28
C PHE A 10 19.44 -3.76 -14.14
N HIS A 11 20.09 -4.93 -14.03
CA HIS A 11 19.62 -6.18 -14.63
C HIS A 11 18.58 -6.83 -13.71
N ILE A 12 17.33 -6.89 -14.15
CA ILE A 12 16.27 -7.66 -13.46
C ILE A 12 16.03 -8.94 -14.26
N ILE A 13 16.30 -10.09 -13.64
CA ILE A 13 15.94 -11.40 -14.16
C ILE A 13 14.62 -11.81 -13.54
N LEU A 14 13.56 -11.89 -14.35
CA LEU A 14 12.28 -12.43 -13.93
C LEU A 14 12.29 -13.96 -14.12
N PRO A 15 12.02 -14.76 -13.09
CA PRO A 15 11.89 -16.21 -13.24
C PRO A 15 10.58 -16.60 -13.93
N HIS A 16 10.67 -17.45 -14.93
CA HIS A 16 9.52 -18.12 -15.55
C HIS A 16 8.91 -19.14 -14.59
N PHE A 17 7.68 -18.92 -14.18
CA PHE A 17 6.89 -19.95 -13.50
C PHE A 17 6.21 -20.85 -14.55
N SER A 18 6.66 -22.09 -14.62
CA SER A 18 5.97 -23.18 -15.31
C SER A 18 5.04 -23.87 -14.31
N SER A 19 3.75 -23.87 -14.61
CA SER A 19 2.73 -24.56 -13.82
C SER A 19 2.69 -26.05 -14.21
N SER A 20 3.13 -26.92 -13.30
CA SER A 20 2.75 -28.33 -13.31
C SER A 20 2.39 -28.74 -11.88
N ILE A 21 1.07 -28.94 -11.65
CA ILE A 21 0.55 -29.41 -10.37
C ILE A 21 0.04 -30.83 -10.60
N ASP A 22 0.80 -31.81 -10.18
CA ASP A 22 0.31 -33.16 -9.96
C ASP A 22 0.11 -33.42 -8.46
N GLY A 23 -1.06 -33.97 -8.18
CA GLY A 23 -1.63 -34.05 -6.84
C GLY A 23 -0.92 -35.03 -5.92
N PHE A 24 -0.36 -34.53 -4.86
CA PHE A 24 -0.02 -35.30 -3.67
C PHE A 24 -0.79 -34.76 -2.46
N ARG A 25 -1.81 -35.51 -2.00
CA ARG A 25 -2.44 -35.28 -0.69
C ARG A 25 -1.47 -35.72 0.42
N TYR A 26 -0.67 -34.79 0.93
CA TYR A 26 0.04 -35.00 2.19
C TYR A 26 -0.88 -34.71 3.37
N ARG A 27 -1.22 -35.73 4.17
CA ARG A 27 -1.65 -35.51 5.56
C ARG A 27 -0.45 -34.91 6.31
N ARG A 28 -0.54 -33.61 6.66
CA ARG A 28 0.44 -32.96 7.54
C ARG A 28 0.26 -33.53 8.96
N PRO A 29 1.34 -33.93 9.65
CA PRO A 29 1.30 -34.12 11.09
C PRO A 29 0.88 -32.79 11.76
N GLU A 30 0.08 -32.85 12.82
CA GLU A 30 -0.17 -31.70 13.71
C GLU A 30 1.17 -31.28 14.29
N MET A 31 1.77 -30.24 13.69
CA MET A 31 2.93 -29.60 14.27
C MET A 31 2.43 -28.74 15.43
N THR A 32 2.84 -29.03 16.64
CA THR A 32 2.79 -28.08 17.74
C THR A 32 3.65 -26.90 17.32
N LEU A 33 3.00 -25.82 16.89
CA LEU A 33 3.69 -24.58 16.55
C LEU A 33 4.41 -24.09 17.81
N GLN A 34 5.67 -23.70 17.67
CA GLN A 34 6.37 -22.94 18.70
C GLN A 34 5.56 -21.68 19.00
N PRO A 35 5.44 -21.24 20.25
CA PRO A 35 4.82 -19.98 20.58
C PRO A 35 5.47 -18.86 19.79
N PHE A 36 4.69 -17.85 19.39
CA PHE A 36 5.24 -16.66 18.74
C PHE A 36 6.19 -15.94 19.69
N SER A 37 7.28 -15.38 19.15
CA SER A 37 8.03 -14.38 19.91
C SER A 37 7.18 -13.12 20.10
N ASP A 38 7.54 -12.29 21.09
CA ASP A 38 6.86 -11.00 21.31
C ASP A 38 6.98 -10.11 20.05
N GLU A 39 8.10 -10.17 19.34
CA GLU A 39 8.33 -9.43 18.11
C GLU A 39 7.43 -9.91 16.97
N GLN A 40 7.22 -11.22 16.85
CA GLN A 40 6.28 -11.80 15.88
C GLN A 40 4.84 -11.41 16.22
N LEU A 41 4.46 -11.47 17.48
CA LEU A 41 3.14 -11.06 17.93
C LEU A 41 2.89 -9.56 17.64
N ASN A 42 3.86 -8.69 17.91
CA ASN A 42 3.79 -7.27 17.59
C ASN A 42 3.62 -7.05 16.08
N PHE A 43 4.34 -7.81 15.25
CA PHE A 43 4.22 -7.73 13.79
C PHE A 43 2.81 -8.14 13.32
N PHE A 44 2.23 -9.23 13.86
CA PHE A 44 0.87 -9.66 13.49
C PHE A 44 -0.20 -8.67 13.96
N LYS A 45 -0.04 -8.07 15.15
CA LYS A 45 -0.90 -6.98 15.61
C LYS A 45 -0.83 -5.79 14.66
N PHE A 46 0.37 -5.35 14.28
CA PHE A 46 0.55 -4.26 13.34
C PHE A 46 -0.05 -4.59 11.96
N SER A 47 0.17 -5.80 11.46
CA SER A 47 -0.43 -6.28 10.21
C SER A 47 -1.95 -6.25 10.27
N SER A 48 -2.54 -6.72 11.37
CA SER A 48 -3.98 -6.67 11.61
C SER A 48 -4.53 -5.24 11.62
N LEU A 49 -3.83 -4.32 12.28
CA LEU A 49 -4.19 -2.90 12.29
C LEU A 49 -4.22 -2.32 10.87
N VAL A 50 -3.16 -2.52 10.10
CA VAL A 50 -3.02 -1.96 8.75
C VAL A 50 -4.02 -2.59 7.77
N LEU A 51 -4.17 -3.92 7.79
CA LEU A 51 -4.96 -4.64 6.80
C LEU A 51 -6.46 -4.69 7.11
N ASN A 52 -6.85 -4.52 8.38
CA ASN A 52 -8.24 -4.59 8.79
C ASN A 52 -8.85 -3.23 9.11
N GLU A 53 -8.11 -2.37 9.82
CA GLU A 53 -8.69 -1.13 10.35
C GLU A 53 -8.44 0.07 9.40
N PHE A 54 -7.29 0.17 8.76
CA PHE A 54 -7.02 1.29 7.84
C PHE A 54 -8.01 1.36 6.67
N PRO A 55 -8.37 0.25 5.97
CA PRO A 55 -9.37 0.33 4.90
C PRO A 55 -10.73 0.84 5.40
N LYS A 56 -11.14 0.48 6.61
CA LYS A 56 -12.42 0.95 7.18
C LYS A 56 -12.40 2.46 7.41
N VAL A 57 -11.33 2.95 8.03
CA VAL A 57 -11.13 4.36 8.32
C VAL A 57 -11.03 5.18 7.04
N LEU A 58 -10.24 4.72 6.08
CA LEU A 58 -10.08 5.42 4.79
C LEU A 58 -11.38 5.49 4.00
N ARG A 59 -12.21 4.42 4.02
CA ARG A 59 -13.56 4.45 3.39
C ARG A 59 -14.46 5.47 4.07
N GLN A 60 -14.49 5.47 5.40
CA GLN A 60 -15.30 6.44 6.14
C GLN A 60 -14.82 7.87 5.85
N THR A 61 -13.52 8.10 5.84
CA THR A 61 -12.92 9.40 5.54
C THR A 61 -13.25 9.83 4.11
N PHE A 62 -13.08 8.96 3.11
CA PHE A 62 -13.44 9.24 1.72
C PHE A 62 -14.91 9.64 1.59
N LYS A 63 -15.82 8.85 2.19
CA LYS A 63 -17.25 9.18 2.17
C LYS A 63 -17.53 10.55 2.78
N THR A 64 -16.95 10.84 3.94
CA THR A 64 -17.12 12.14 4.61
C THR A 64 -16.57 13.28 3.77
N MET A 65 -15.40 13.12 3.16
CA MET A 65 -14.79 14.10 2.26
C MET A 65 -15.71 14.36 1.05
N TRP A 66 -16.22 13.30 0.42
CA TRP A 66 -17.13 13.41 -0.71
C TRP A 66 -18.41 14.15 -0.33
N ASP A 67 -19.07 13.71 0.73
CA ASP A 67 -20.35 14.28 1.18
C ASP A 67 -20.19 15.76 1.54
N ASN A 68 -19.09 16.15 2.20
CA ASN A 68 -18.79 17.53 2.55
C ASN A 68 -18.46 18.40 1.32
N THR A 69 -17.73 17.85 0.35
CA THR A 69 -17.27 18.62 -0.81
C THR A 69 -18.33 18.76 -1.89
N HIS A 70 -19.13 17.71 -2.10
CA HIS A 70 -20.03 17.60 -3.24
C HIS A 70 -21.50 17.46 -2.87
N GLY A 71 -21.86 16.98 -1.68
CA GLY A 71 -23.22 16.62 -1.32
C GLY A 71 -24.26 17.76 -1.37
N GLY A 72 -23.82 19.02 -1.37
CA GLY A 72 -24.71 20.20 -1.54
C GLY A 72 -24.66 20.85 -2.92
N ARG A 73 -23.90 20.31 -3.87
CA ARG A 73 -23.71 20.92 -5.20
C ARG A 73 -24.78 20.44 -6.18
N PRO A 74 -25.33 21.30 -7.05
CA PRO A 74 -26.27 20.89 -8.10
C PRO A 74 -25.64 19.82 -9.00
N GLY A 75 -26.37 18.73 -9.25
CA GLY A 75 -25.89 17.61 -10.07
C GLY A 75 -25.05 16.59 -9.32
N PHE A 76 -24.77 16.80 -8.03
CA PHE A 76 -24.08 15.84 -7.17
C PHE A 76 -25.03 15.24 -6.12
N GLN A 77 -24.68 14.08 -5.62
CA GLN A 77 -25.39 13.39 -4.55
C GLN A 77 -24.41 12.84 -3.52
N LEU A 78 -24.91 12.53 -2.32
CA LEU A 78 -24.14 11.91 -1.26
C LEU A 78 -23.57 10.57 -1.74
N TRP A 79 -22.43 10.16 -1.16
CA TRP A 79 -21.82 8.87 -1.51
C TRP A 79 -22.66 7.70 -1.01
N ASP A 80 -23.25 6.96 -1.93
CA ASP A 80 -24.04 5.76 -1.69
C ASP A 80 -23.46 4.49 -2.35
N ASP A 81 -22.27 4.60 -2.94
CA ASP A 81 -21.59 3.53 -3.71
C ASP A 81 -22.37 3.05 -4.95
N SER A 82 -23.39 3.77 -5.38
CA SER A 82 -24.09 3.43 -6.63
C SER A 82 -23.15 3.64 -7.83
N THR A 83 -23.42 2.91 -8.92
CA THR A 83 -22.70 3.10 -10.19
C THR A 83 -22.78 4.56 -10.68
N ALA A 84 -23.91 5.22 -10.43
CA ALA A 84 -24.09 6.62 -10.80
C ALA A 84 -23.11 7.53 -10.06
N VAL A 85 -22.96 7.37 -8.74
CA VAL A 85 -22.03 8.17 -7.92
C VAL A 85 -20.58 7.84 -8.24
N ARG A 86 -20.23 6.56 -8.47
CA ARG A 86 -18.88 6.17 -8.90
C ARG A 86 -18.52 6.78 -10.27
N ASN A 87 -19.45 6.80 -11.21
CA ASN A 87 -19.25 7.48 -12.50
C ASN A 87 -19.11 9.01 -12.34
N LEU A 88 -19.83 9.60 -11.39
CA LEU A 88 -19.71 11.02 -11.09
C LEU A 88 -18.31 11.33 -10.53
N PHE A 89 -17.79 10.49 -9.62
CA PHE A 89 -16.41 10.59 -9.15
C PHE A 89 -15.43 10.50 -10.31
N SER A 90 -15.56 9.51 -11.19
CA SER A 90 -14.71 9.40 -12.39
C SER A 90 -14.75 10.65 -13.26
N THR A 91 -15.92 11.28 -13.40
CA THR A 91 -16.09 12.50 -14.17
C THR A 91 -15.36 13.69 -13.52
N THR A 92 -15.41 13.82 -12.19
CA THR A 92 -14.65 14.85 -11.46
C THR A 92 -13.14 14.66 -11.60
N GLU A 93 -12.69 13.42 -11.72
CA GLU A 93 -11.28 13.08 -12.02
C GLU A 93 -10.91 13.24 -13.51
N GLY A 94 -11.83 13.69 -14.36
CA GLY A 94 -11.61 13.86 -15.79
C GLY A 94 -11.54 12.54 -16.56
N GLY A 95 -12.14 11.48 -16.05
CA GLY A 95 -12.17 10.14 -16.66
C GLY A 95 -10.84 9.38 -16.59
N ARG A 96 -9.84 9.89 -15.87
CA ARG A 96 -8.48 9.31 -15.76
C ARG A 96 -8.15 8.81 -14.36
N THR A 97 -9.17 8.48 -13.58
CA THR A 97 -8.93 7.94 -12.24
C THR A 97 -8.25 6.56 -12.30
N LYS A 98 -7.29 6.34 -11.40
CA LYS A 98 -6.67 5.03 -11.16
C LYS A 98 -7.50 4.14 -10.22
N VAL A 99 -8.57 4.70 -9.66
CA VAL A 99 -9.45 3.99 -8.75
C VAL A 99 -10.37 3.08 -9.58
N PRO A 100 -10.58 1.80 -9.19
CA PRO A 100 -11.40 0.85 -9.93
C PRO A 100 -12.90 1.12 -9.71
N ILE A 101 -13.43 2.16 -10.37
CA ILE A 101 -14.82 2.63 -10.23
C ILE A 101 -15.89 1.60 -10.65
N HIS A 102 -15.50 0.54 -11.37
CA HIS A 102 -16.38 -0.57 -11.73
C HIS A 102 -16.66 -1.53 -10.56
N GLN A 103 -15.82 -1.49 -9.52
CA GLN A 103 -15.97 -2.25 -8.28
C GLN A 103 -16.66 -1.41 -7.20
N SER A 104 -17.31 -2.07 -6.23
CA SER A 104 -17.78 -1.41 -5.02
C SER A 104 -16.60 -0.78 -4.26
N TYR A 105 -16.79 0.40 -3.69
CA TYR A 105 -15.74 1.03 -2.87
C TYR A 105 -15.43 0.22 -1.61
N ASN A 106 -16.31 -0.70 -1.21
CA ASN A 106 -16.04 -1.65 -0.15
C ASN A 106 -14.93 -2.65 -0.49
N GLU A 107 -14.65 -2.84 -1.78
CA GLU A 107 -13.60 -3.73 -2.31
C GLU A 107 -12.28 -2.99 -2.56
N TRP A 108 -12.28 -1.64 -2.45
CA TRP A 108 -11.06 -0.87 -2.66
C TRP A 108 -10.05 -1.16 -1.54
N ASP A 109 -8.84 -1.52 -1.93
CA ASP A 109 -7.70 -1.68 -1.04
C ASP A 109 -7.16 -0.33 -0.53
N CYS A 110 -6.16 -0.36 0.34
CA CYS A 110 -5.54 0.87 0.84
C CYS A 110 -4.97 1.74 -0.29
N THR A 111 -4.36 1.13 -1.32
CA THR A 111 -3.79 1.86 -2.44
C THR A 111 -4.87 2.66 -3.18
N ASN A 112 -5.99 2.00 -3.51
CA ASN A 112 -7.13 2.64 -4.16
C ASN A 112 -7.73 3.76 -3.31
N LEU A 113 -7.82 3.56 -1.99
CA LEU A 113 -8.35 4.55 -1.06
C LEU A 113 -7.44 5.78 -0.92
N PHE A 114 -6.11 5.61 -0.95
CA PHE A 114 -5.19 6.74 -1.01
C PHE A 114 -5.33 7.50 -2.33
N GLN A 115 -5.49 6.78 -3.46
CA GLN A 115 -5.75 7.41 -4.76
C GLN A 115 -7.07 8.17 -4.75
N ALA A 116 -8.11 7.60 -4.16
CA ALA A 116 -9.43 8.24 -4.09
C ALA A 116 -9.47 9.46 -3.15
N THR A 117 -8.53 9.61 -2.23
CA THR A 117 -8.49 10.70 -1.24
C THR A 117 -7.43 11.75 -1.57
N ILE A 118 -6.21 11.58 -1.08
CA ILE A 118 -5.17 12.61 -1.15
C ILE A 118 -4.58 12.80 -2.55
N PHE A 119 -4.66 11.80 -3.41
CA PHE A 119 -4.22 11.88 -4.81
C PHE A 119 -5.35 12.17 -5.80
N SER A 120 -6.57 12.30 -5.33
CA SER A 120 -7.74 12.70 -6.10
C SER A 120 -7.78 14.21 -6.33
N ARG A 121 -8.19 14.64 -7.52
CA ARG A 121 -8.46 16.05 -7.86
C ARG A 121 -9.77 16.54 -7.27
N SER A 122 -10.68 15.63 -6.96
CA SER A 122 -12.02 15.92 -6.47
C SER A 122 -12.04 16.77 -5.19
N PHE A 123 -11.00 16.70 -4.38
CA PHE A 123 -10.94 17.34 -3.06
C PHE A 123 -10.00 18.54 -2.98
N ALA A 124 -9.27 18.86 -4.04
CA ALA A 124 -8.41 20.03 -4.06
C ALA A 124 -9.09 21.24 -4.73
N SER A 125 -8.77 22.42 -4.24
CA SER A 125 -9.20 23.65 -4.91
C SER A 125 -8.43 23.83 -6.23
N PRO A 126 -9.06 24.45 -7.26
CA PRO A 126 -8.35 24.79 -8.49
C PRO A 126 -7.16 25.70 -8.17
N ALA A 127 -6.02 25.44 -8.79
CA ALA A 127 -4.88 26.35 -8.72
C ALA A 127 -5.22 27.70 -9.36
N SER A 128 -4.51 28.75 -8.99
CA SER A 128 -4.67 30.11 -9.55
C SER A 128 -4.50 30.17 -11.08
N THR A 129 -3.84 29.17 -11.67
CA THR A 129 -3.67 28.98 -13.10
C THR A 129 -4.83 28.25 -13.79
N GLY A 130 -5.89 27.87 -13.07
CA GLY A 130 -6.98 27.03 -13.56
C GLY A 130 -6.67 25.53 -13.58
N SER A 131 -5.47 25.12 -13.20
CA SER A 131 -5.11 23.71 -13.01
C SER A 131 -5.65 23.22 -11.67
N TYR A 132 -6.05 21.95 -11.63
CA TYR A 132 -6.38 21.28 -10.37
C TYR A 132 -5.13 20.63 -9.80
N THR A 133 -4.93 20.81 -8.49
CA THR A 133 -3.91 20.13 -7.72
C THR A 133 -4.59 19.11 -6.80
N THR A 134 -3.84 18.14 -6.30
CA THR A 134 -4.32 17.18 -5.31
C THR A 134 -4.01 17.68 -3.89
N LEU A 135 -4.67 17.13 -2.87
CA LEU A 135 -4.31 17.43 -1.48
C LEU A 135 -2.86 17.07 -1.17
N SER A 136 -2.36 16.01 -1.80
CA SER A 136 -0.94 15.63 -1.68
C SER A 136 -0.02 16.71 -2.23
N ASP A 137 -0.33 17.29 -3.39
CA ASP A 137 0.48 18.38 -3.99
C ASP A 137 0.51 19.62 -3.11
N LEU A 138 -0.64 19.94 -2.49
CA LEU A 138 -0.78 21.13 -1.65
C LEU A 138 -0.10 21.00 -0.29
N TYR A 139 -0.20 19.84 0.36
CA TYR A 139 0.12 19.73 1.78
C TYR A 139 1.16 18.66 2.13
N VAL A 140 1.28 17.59 1.34
CA VAL A 140 2.21 16.49 1.64
C VAL A 140 3.58 16.72 0.98
N LYS A 141 3.60 16.88 -0.34
CA LYS A 141 4.84 17.09 -1.10
C LYS A 141 5.70 18.26 -0.58
N PRO A 142 5.13 19.43 -0.23
CA PRO A 142 5.94 20.54 0.28
C PRO A 142 6.67 20.23 1.59
N ARG A 143 6.24 19.22 2.33
CA ARG A 143 6.91 18.82 3.58
C ARG A 143 8.18 18.01 3.36
N ALA A 144 8.39 17.46 2.15
CA ALA A 144 9.60 16.78 1.72
C ALA A 144 10.20 15.83 2.78
N LEU A 145 9.37 14.92 3.31
CA LEU A 145 9.81 13.97 4.32
C LEU A 145 10.95 13.09 3.78
N PRO A 146 12.01 12.90 4.55
CA PRO A 146 13.02 11.89 4.22
C PRO A 146 12.37 10.51 4.05
N HIS A 147 12.97 9.69 3.18
CA HIS A 147 12.49 8.33 2.96
C HIS A 147 12.40 7.54 4.27
N GLY A 148 11.28 6.84 4.48
CA GLY A 148 11.01 6.05 5.69
C GLY A 148 10.66 6.86 6.94
N SER A 149 10.58 8.19 6.84
CA SER A 149 10.19 9.04 7.96
C SER A 149 8.67 9.18 8.05
N PHE A 150 8.18 9.38 9.27
CA PHE A 150 6.79 9.67 9.57
C PHE A 150 6.59 11.17 9.85
N HIS A 151 5.37 11.67 9.71
CA HIS A 151 5.04 13.02 10.14
C HIS A 151 5.17 13.13 11.66
N ALA A 152 5.94 14.10 12.13
CA ALA A 152 6.06 14.38 13.57
C ALA A 152 4.74 14.88 14.17
N CYS A 153 3.90 15.52 13.34
CA CYS A 153 2.56 15.97 13.70
C CYS A 153 1.69 15.98 12.44
N VAL A 154 0.50 15.43 12.53
CA VAL A 154 -0.50 15.41 11.46
C VAL A 154 -1.49 16.57 11.54
N LEU A 155 -1.47 17.34 12.63
CA LEU A 155 -2.30 18.53 12.76
C LEU A 155 -1.68 19.70 12.00
N SER A 156 -2.51 20.46 11.29
CA SER A 156 -2.08 21.68 10.64
C SER A 156 -1.67 22.74 11.67
N PRO A 157 -0.48 23.33 11.59
CA PRO A 157 -0.07 24.41 12.47
C PRO A 157 -0.96 25.65 12.36
N GLY A 158 -1.57 25.87 11.19
CA GLY A 158 -2.48 26.96 10.89
C GLY A 158 -3.96 26.65 11.12
N GLY A 159 -4.29 25.46 11.64
CA GLY A 159 -5.68 25.04 11.84
C GLY A 159 -6.43 24.70 10.53
N ASN A 160 -5.73 24.50 9.41
CA ASN A 160 -6.34 24.12 8.14
C ASN A 160 -6.77 22.64 8.20
N ASN A 161 -8.08 22.43 8.07
CA ASN A 161 -8.66 21.10 8.13
C ASN A 161 -8.25 20.20 6.95
N GLU A 162 -8.15 20.75 5.74
CA GLU A 162 -7.73 20.00 4.55
C GLU A 162 -6.27 19.52 4.68
N GLU A 163 -5.39 20.38 5.21
CA GLU A 163 -4.01 20.02 5.51
C GLU A 163 -3.96 18.90 6.56
N THR A 164 -4.74 19.01 7.64
CA THR A 164 -4.82 17.99 8.69
C THR A 164 -5.26 16.65 8.11
N ILE A 165 -6.34 16.63 7.32
CA ILE A 165 -6.83 15.42 6.66
C ILE A 165 -5.76 14.83 5.74
N ALA A 166 -5.11 15.65 4.92
CA ALA A 166 -4.09 15.20 3.99
C ALA A 166 -2.90 14.54 4.70
N LEU A 167 -2.41 15.17 5.77
CA LEU A 167 -1.29 14.66 6.56
C LEU A 167 -1.65 13.38 7.33
N ALA A 168 -2.86 13.31 7.89
CA ALA A 168 -3.34 12.13 8.58
C ALA A 168 -3.47 10.92 7.65
N ILE A 169 -4.04 11.12 6.44
CA ILE A 169 -4.13 10.05 5.44
C ILE A 169 -2.72 9.64 4.97
N ASP A 170 -1.83 10.61 4.75
CA ASP A 170 -0.46 10.29 4.36
C ASP A 170 0.30 9.53 5.45
N GLN A 171 0.06 9.83 6.72
CA GLN A 171 0.60 9.06 7.86
C GLN A 171 0.16 7.58 7.80
N LEU A 172 -1.13 7.32 7.52
CA LEU A 172 -1.62 5.95 7.33
C LEU A 172 -0.97 5.28 6.11
N ARG A 173 -0.73 6.03 5.02
CA ARG A 173 0.00 5.53 3.85
C ARG A 173 1.44 5.13 4.19
N LEU A 174 2.14 5.95 4.97
CA LEU A 174 3.51 5.67 5.41
C LEU A 174 3.55 4.44 6.31
N LEU A 175 2.60 4.28 7.24
CA LEU A 175 2.48 3.08 8.09
C LEU A 175 2.21 1.82 7.26
N ARG A 176 1.30 1.90 6.27
CA ARG A 176 1.05 0.76 5.36
C ARG A 176 2.31 0.42 4.54
N ASN A 177 3.01 1.43 4.05
CA ASN A 177 4.26 1.20 3.32
C ASN A 177 5.31 0.53 4.22
N SER A 178 5.43 0.94 5.49
CA SER A 178 6.32 0.28 6.45
C SER A 178 6.00 -1.22 6.60
N LEU A 179 4.72 -1.61 6.64
CA LEU A 179 4.34 -3.02 6.63
C LEU A 179 4.74 -3.73 5.32
N CYS A 180 4.42 -3.13 4.17
CA CYS A 180 4.71 -3.73 2.86
C CYS A 180 6.22 -3.86 2.58
N HIS A 181 7.04 -3.02 3.19
CA HIS A 181 8.50 -3.05 3.05
C HIS A 181 9.23 -3.77 4.20
N SER A 182 8.50 -4.32 5.16
CA SER A 182 9.12 -5.06 6.26
C SER A 182 9.89 -6.27 5.74
N ALA A 183 11.16 -6.36 6.13
CA ALA A 183 12.06 -7.45 5.70
C ALA A 183 11.87 -8.74 6.52
N SER A 184 11.21 -8.67 7.66
CA SER A 184 10.95 -9.79 8.57
C SER A 184 9.53 -9.72 9.10
N SER A 185 9.01 -10.85 9.53
CA SER A 185 7.75 -10.93 10.27
C SER A 185 7.97 -10.67 11.77
N GLU A 186 8.84 -9.71 12.09
CA GLU A 186 9.21 -9.36 13.45
C GLU A 186 9.24 -7.84 13.61
N MET A 187 8.74 -7.34 14.73
CA MET A 187 8.72 -5.93 15.07
C MET A 187 8.99 -5.77 16.57
N ASP A 188 10.04 -5.03 16.91
CA ASP A 188 10.34 -4.74 18.30
C ASP A 188 9.23 -3.88 18.93
N LYS A 189 9.15 -3.95 20.26
CA LYS A 189 8.08 -3.27 21.01
C LYS A 189 8.12 -1.75 20.84
N LEU A 190 9.30 -1.14 20.76
CA LEU A 190 9.42 0.31 20.62
C LEU A 190 8.86 0.77 19.27
N THR A 191 9.24 0.09 18.20
CA THR A 191 8.73 0.34 16.84
C THR A 191 7.22 0.12 16.78
N PHE A 192 6.71 -0.96 17.40
CA PHE A 192 5.28 -1.23 17.47
C PHE A 192 4.53 -0.10 18.18
N ASP A 193 4.97 0.30 19.37
CA ASP A 193 4.35 1.35 20.16
C ASP A 193 4.36 2.70 19.40
N GLN A 194 5.44 3.01 18.69
CA GLN A 194 5.53 4.20 17.84
C GLN A 194 4.51 4.14 16.68
N CYS A 195 4.42 3.01 15.97
CA CYS A 195 3.45 2.83 14.88
C CYS A 195 2.01 2.95 15.38
N VAL A 196 1.70 2.39 16.55
CA VAL A 196 0.40 2.52 17.22
C VAL A 196 0.08 3.98 17.54
N ASN A 197 1.04 4.73 18.07
CA ASN A 197 0.85 6.14 18.38
C ASN A 197 0.61 6.96 17.11
N TYR A 198 1.40 6.78 16.06
CA TYR A 198 1.19 7.44 14.77
C TYR A 198 -0.18 7.10 14.15
N ALA A 199 -0.66 5.87 14.29
CA ALA A 199 -1.99 5.50 13.83
C ALA A 199 -3.08 6.19 14.66
N LYS A 200 -2.93 6.28 16.00
CA LYS A 200 -3.85 7.00 16.89
C LYS A 200 -3.94 8.47 16.54
N ASP A 201 -2.80 9.13 16.35
CA ASP A 201 -2.74 10.54 15.96
C ASP A 201 -3.48 10.78 14.63
N ALA A 202 -3.28 9.90 13.66
CA ALA A 202 -3.97 9.99 12.39
C ALA A 202 -5.49 9.78 12.54
N PHE A 203 -5.94 8.77 13.29
CA PHE A 203 -7.37 8.53 13.54
C PHE A 203 -8.04 9.71 14.23
N GLN A 204 -7.40 10.25 15.28
CA GLN A 204 -7.89 11.44 16.01
C GLN A 204 -7.98 12.67 15.09
N ALA A 205 -6.96 12.90 14.27
CA ALA A 205 -6.93 13.99 13.31
C ALA A 205 -8.04 13.88 12.25
N LEU A 206 -8.45 12.64 11.91
CA LEU A 206 -9.59 12.35 11.02
C LEU A 206 -10.94 12.38 11.77
N GLY A 207 -10.97 12.68 13.07
CA GLY A 207 -12.18 12.71 13.88
C GLY A 207 -12.77 11.32 14.16
N LEU A 208 -11.93 10.27 14.15
CA LEU A 208 -12.34 8.88 14.31
C LEU A 208 -11.90 8.30 15.65
N ALA A 209 -12.65 7.31 16.14
CA ALA A 209 -12.34 6.66 17.42
C ALA A 209 -11.06 5.81 17.33
N THR A 210 -10.25 5.84 18.39
CA THR A 210 -9.04 5.03 18.52
C THR A 210 -9.28 3.65 19.14
N ALA A 211 -10.48 3.38 19.64
CA ALA A 211 -10.82 2.11 20.26
C ALA A 211 -10.47 0.86 19.41
N PRO A 212 -10.64 0.85 18.07
CA PRO A 212 -10.19 -0.28 17.26
C PRO A 212 -8.68 -0.52 17.35
N ILE A 213 -7.87 0.55 17.45
CA ILE A 213 -6.42 0.43 17.63
C ILE A 213 -6.08 -0.17 18.99
N ASP A 214 -6.76 0.28 20.04
CA ASP A 214 -6.57 -0.25 21.40
C ASP A 214 -6.98 -1.74 21.47
N ALA A 215 -8.07 -2.12 20.78
CA ALA A 215 -8.49 -3.50 20.67
C ALA A 215 -7.42 -4.38 20.00
N VAL A 216 -6.82 -3.92 18.90
CA VAL A 216 -5.70 -4.63 18.24
C VAL A 216 -4.49 -4.72 19.18
N GLY A 217 -4.17 -3.65 19.90
CA GLY A 217 -3.09 -3.65 20.89
C GLY A 217 -3.25 -4.72 21.99
N SER A 218 -4.49 -5.03 22.36
CA SER A 218 -4.81 -6.02 23.41
C SER A 218 -4.84 -7.47 22.92
N LEU A 219 -4.73 -7.73 21.60
CA LEU A 219 -4.70 -9.09 21.06
C LEU A 219 -3.54 -9.90 21.67
N THR A 220 -3.76 -11.19 21.80
CA THR A 220 -2.81 -12.18 22.34
C THR A 220 -2.49 -13.23 21.29
N GLU A 221 -1.57 -14.12 21.58
CA GLU A 221 -1.21 -15.23 20.68
C GLU A 221 -2.43 -16.09 20.30
N SER A 222 -3.38 -16.28 21.23
CA SER A 222 -4.60 -17.05 20.98
C SER A 222 -5.53 -16.42 19.94
N ASP A 223 -5.40 -15.14 19.70
CA ASP A 223 -6.19 -14.41 18.68
C ASP A 223 -5.58 -14.56 17.26
N PHE A 224 -4.40 -15.16 17.16
CA PHE A 224 -3.71 -15.45 15.90
C PHE A 224 -3.50 -16.95 15.66
N PRO A 225 -4.57 -17.75 15.55
CA PRO A 225 -4.42 -19.15 15.17
C PRO A 225 -3.78 -19.25 13.77
N THR A 226 -3.17 -20.38 13.45
CA THR A 226 -2.39 -20.59 12.22
C THR A 226 -3.12 -20.18 10.94
N ASN A 227 -4.43 -20.37 10.87
CA ASN A 227 -5.26 -19.95 9.75
C ASN A 227 -5.39 -18.43 9.65
N GLU A 228 -5.49 -17.72 10.78
CA GLU A 228 -5.55 -16.25 10.80
C GLU A 228 -4.21 -15.64 10.40
N VAL A 229 -3.10 -16.16 10.91
CA VAL A 229 -1.74 -15.76 10.49
C VAL A 229 -1.57 -15.92 8.99
N ARG A 230 -1.96 -17.06 8.43
CA ARG A 230 -1.92 -17.28 6.97
C ARG A 230 -2.80 -16.31 6.21
N ALA A 231 -3.98 -16.00 6.74
CA ALA A 231 -4.87 -15.03 6.13
C ALA A 231 -4.28 -13.61 6.14
N LEU A 232 -3.60 -13.21 7.22
CA LEU A 232 -2.87 -11.95 7.31
C LEU A 232 -1.71 -11.90 6.32
N GLU A 233 -0.89 -12.95 6.25
CA GLU A 233 0.21 -13.06 5.30
C GLU A 233 -0.27 -13.01 3.84
N MET A 234 -1.37 -13.69 3.52
CA MET A 234 -1.96 -13.62 2.17
C MET A 234 -2.41 -12.20 1.84
N ARG A 235 -3.14 -11.54 2.72
CA ARG A 235 -3.60 -10.16 2.53
C ARG A 235 -2.43 -9.19 2.40
N GLN A 236 -1.38 -9.34 3.20
CA GLN A 236 -0.16 -8.54 3.08
C GLN A 236 0.48 -8.71 1.69
N ARG A 237 0.57 -9.94 1.18
CA ARG A 237 1.08 -10.21 -0.17
C ARG A 237 0.21 -9.58 -1.24
N ASP A 238 -1.11 -9.66 -1.09
CA ASP A 238 -2.05 -9.08 -2.04
C ASP A 238 -1.97 -7.54 -2.03
N GLU A 239 -1.87 -6.92 -0.86
CA GLU A 239 -1.67 -5.47 -0.72
C GLU A 239 -0.32 -5.04 -1.32
N THR A 240 0.75 -5.79 -1.07
CA THR A 240 2.07 -5.54 -1.67
C THR A 240 2.02 -5.67 -3.19
N ARG A 241 1.34 -6.69 -3.71
CA ARG A 241 1.15 -6.88 -5.16
C ARG A 241 0.34 -5.75 -5.78
N ALA A 242 -0.75 -5.34 -5.15
CA ALA A 242 -1.56 -4.20 -5.60
C ALA A 242 -0.72 -2.93 -5.68
N TYR A 243 0.13 -2.69 -4.69
CA TYR A 243 1.06 -1.56 -4.69
C TYR A 243 2.09 -1.64 -5.82
N ILE A 244 2.70 -2.80 -6.06
CA ILE A 244 3.64 -3.01 -7.18
C ILE A 244 2.95 -2.76 -8.52
N ASN A 245 1.78 -3.35 -8.73
CA ASN A 245 1.02 -3.18 -9.97
C ASN A 245 0.69 -1.70 -10.22
N PHE A 246 0.30 -0.97 -9.17
CA PHE A 246 0.07 0.47 -9.25
C PHE A 246 1.32 1.23 -9.68
N LEU A 247 2.49 0.91 -9.13
CA LEU A 247 3.75 1.55 -9.53
C LEU A 247 4.12 1.24 -10.99
N GLU A 248 3.87 0.02 -11.46
CA GLU A 248 4.10 -0.37 -12.85
C GLU A 248 3.18 0.38 -13.81
N GLU A 249 1.91 0.55 -13.45
CA GLU A 249 0.95 1.33 -14.21
C GLU A 249 1.36 2.80 -14.30
N VAL A 250 1.75 3.42 -13.19
CA VAL A 250 2.25 4.80 -13.15
C VAL A 250 3.50 4.95 -14.01
N ASN A 251 4.42 4.00 -14.00
CA ASN A 251 5.61 3.99 -14.86
C ASN A 251 5.26 3.90 -16.34
N SER A 252 4.25 3.10 -16.70
CA SER A 252 3.74 3.01 -18.07
C SER A 252 3.20 4.35 -18.56
N ASP A 253 2.38 5.00 -17.73
CA ASP A 253 1.81 6.33 -18.05
C ASP A 253 2.89 7.39 -18.24
N ILE A 254 3.94 7.38 -17.41
CA ILE A 254 5.09 8.28 -17.57
C ILE A 254 5.78 8.04 -18.91
N SER A 255 5.92 6.80 -19.32
CA SER A 255 6.57 6.43 -20.58
C SER A 255 5.74 6.91 -21.77
N GLU A 256 4.41 6.79 -21.71
CA GLU A 256 3.50 7.31 -22.73
C GLU A 256 3.54 8.85 -22.81
N VAL A 257 3.49 9.53 -21.65
CA VAL A 257 3.60 10.99 -21.59
C VAL A 257 4.95 11.47 -22.15
N LYS A 258 6.07 10.78 -21.85
CA LYS A 258 7.38 11.08 -22.43
C LYS A 258 7.39 10.89 -23.94
N ALA A 259 6.82 9.82 -24.46
CA ALA A 259 6.74 9.56 -25.90
C ALA A 259 5.92 10.64 -26.60
N THR A 260 4.77 11.02 -26.03
CA THR A 260 3.91 12.11 -26.54
C THR A 260 4.66 13.44 -26.53
N LEU A 261 5.40 13.73 -25.45
CA LEU A 261 6.20 14.95 -25.32
C LEU A 261 7.33 15.01 -26.36
N GLN A 262 7.97 13.87 -26.63
CA GLN A 262 9.00 13.76 -27.68
C GLN A 262 8.40 13.94 -29.07
N ALA A 263 7.22 13.36 -29.32
CA ALA A 263 6.52 13.52 -30.61
C ALA A 263 6.10 14.99 -30.82
N LEU A 264 5.59 15.66 -29.77
CA LEU A 264 5.26 17.10 -29.86
C LEU A 264 6.48 17.99 -30.09
N LYS A 265 7.62 17.68 -29.45
CA LYS A 265 8.88 18.39 -29.68
C LYS A 265 9.40 18.21 -31.10
N ALA A 266 9.28 17.02 -31.66
CA ALA A 266 9.69 16.74 -33.01
C ALA A 266 8.82 17.43 -34.08
N GLY A 267 7.55 17.71 -33.72
CA GLY A 267 6.58 18.26 -34.66
C GLY A 267 6.50 19.79 -34.78
N GLN A 268 6.75 20.54 -33.70
CA GLN A 268 6.59 22.01 -33.72
C GLN A 268 7.27 22.71 -32.52
N GLU A 269 8.50 23.15 -32.64
CA GLU A 269 9.24 23.82 -31.54
C GLU A 269 8.74 25.21 -31.13
N GLN A 270 7.93 25.89 -31.92
CA GLN A 270 7.60 27.29 -31.66
C GLN A 270 6.17 27.57 -31.09
N GLN A 271 5.21 26.70 -31.29
CA GLN A 271 3.80 26.97 -30.92
C GLN A 271 3.38 26.43 -29.55
N TYR A 272 4.11 25.49 -28.98
CA TYR A 272 3.69 24.75 -27.78
C TYR A 272 4.63 24.90 -26.58
N SER A 273 5.56 25.83 -26.60
CA SER A 273 6.56 26.05 -25.55
C SER A 273 5.99 26.17 -24.13
N PRO A 274 4.88 26.91 -23.87
CA PRO A 274 4.31 26.99 -22.51
C PRO A 274 3.66 25.69 -22.06
N ILE A 275 2.99 24.97 -22.98
CA ILE A 275 2.32 23.67 -22.67
C ILE A 275 3.38 22.61 -22.42
N LEU A 276 4.43 22.60 -23.22
CA LEU A 276 5.57 21.69 -23.06
C LEU A 276 6.33 21.95 -21.75
N SER A 277 6.45 23.21 -21.34
CA SER A 277 7.05 23.56 -20.05
C SER A 277 6.25 23.03 -18.89
N ASN A 278 4.92 23.21 -18.89
CA ASN A 278 4.04 22.72 -17.85
C ASN A 278 4.01 21.18 -17.83
N LEU A 279 3.89 20.54 -18.99
CA LEU A 279 3.89 19.09 -19.10
C LEU A 279 5.25 18.47 -18.69
N SER A 280 6.36 19.17 -18.99
CA SER A 280 7.71 18.77 -18.54
C SER A 280 7.85 18.86 -17.02
N SER A 281 7.22 19.86 -16.37
CA SER A 281 7.15 19.97 -14.91
C SER A 281 6.35 18.81 -14.33
N ASP A 282 5.15 18.56 -14.86
CA ASP A 282 4.28 17.47 -14.42
C ASP A 282 4.98 16.10 -14.54
N VAL A 283 5.69 15.87 -15.65
CA VAL A 283 6.47 14.64 -15.87
C VAL A 283 7.64 14.53 -14.89
N SER A 284 8.30 15.65 -14.57
CA SER A 284 9.39 15.67 -13.60
C SER A 284 8.90 15.32 -12.20
N ASP A 285 7.75 15.87 -11.79
CA ASP A 285 7.13 15.63 -10.48
C ASP A 285 6.66 14.17 -10.34
N VAL A 286 6.04 13.63 -11.40
CA VAL A 286 5.62 12.21 -11.41
C VAL A 286 6.84 11.30 -11.43
N LYS A 287 7.89 11.64 -12.18
CA LYS A 287 9.15 10.89 -12.18
C LYS A 287 9.82 10.87 -10.81
N GLN A 288 9.89 12.01 -10.12
CA GLN A 288 10.42 12.09 -8.76
C GLN A 288 9.63 11.19 -7.81
N LYS A 289 8.31 11.24 -7.89
CA LYS A 289 7.41 10.39 -7.09
C LYS A 289 7.63 8.90 -7.37
N VAL A 290 7.86 8.51 -8.61
CA VAL A 290 8.15 7.12 -8.99
C VAL A 290 9.56 6.71 -8.57
N GLU A 291 10.55 7.59 -8.69
CA GLU A 291 11.92 7.29 -8.24
C GLU A 291 11.98 7.12 -6.72
N GLU A 292 11.23 7.92 -5.97
CA GLU A 292 11.03 7.74 -4.52
C GLU A 292 10.34 6.41 -4.21
N ASP A 293 9.33 6.04 -4.99
CA ASP A 293 8.58 4.79 -4.83
C ASP A 293 9.35 3.57 -5.38
N VAL A 294 10.16 3.71 -6.44
CA VAL A 294 11.00 2.65 -7.02
C VAL A 294 12.28 2.40 -6.21
N ALA A 295 12.80 3.40 -5.50
CA ALA A 295 13.86 3.15 -4.50
C ALA A 295 13.43 2.06 -3.50
N ASN A 296 12.13 2.00 -3.20
CA ASN A 296 11.50 0.96 -2.38
C ASN A 296 11.37 -0.41 -3.09
N LYS A 297 11.40 -0.46 -4.43
CA LYS A 297 11.24 -1.72 -5.20
C LYS A 297 12.42 -2.68 -4.98
N GLY A 298 13.62 -2.14 -4.77
CA GLY A 298 14.81 -2.93 -4.38
C GLY A 298 14.61 -3.67 -3.05
N ASP A 299 13.93 -3.03 -2.13
CA ASP A 299 13.59 -3.62 -0.83
C ASP A 299 12.50 -4.69 -0.96
N ILE A 300 11.52 -4.50 -1.86
CA ILE A 300 10.46 -5.50 -2.12
C ILE A 300 11.07 -6.77 -2.74
N THR A 301 11.94 -6.65 -3.74
CA THR A 301 12.62 -7.80 -4.35
C THR A 301 13.50 -8.53 -3.32
N ARG A 302 14.13 -7.77 -2.41
CA ARG A 302 14.90 -8.32 -1.30
C ARG A 302 14.01 -9.05 -0.29
N LEU A 303 12.78 -8.57 -0.09
CA LEU A 303 11.78 -9.18 0.78
C LEU A 303 11.23 -10.48 0.20
N GLU A 304 10.89 -10.48 -1.09
CA GLU A 304 10.44 -11.69 -1.80
C GLU A 304 11.50 -12.78 -1.72
N LYS A 305 12.78 -12.42 -1.96
CA LYS A 305 13.90 -13.34 -1.83
C LYS A 305 14.04 -13.90 -0.41
N LYS A 306 13.94 -13.05 0.63
CA LYS A 306 13.98 -13.51 2.03
C LYS A 306 12.78 -14.38 2.40
N MET A 307 11.60 -14.08 1.88
CA MET A 307 10.41 -14.93 2.07
C MET A 307 10.60 -16.32 1.45
N ASP A 308 11.26 -16.40 0.30
CA ASP A 308 11.52 -17.67 -0.35
C ASP A 308 12.63 -18.45 0.40
N GLU A 309 13.66 -17.77 0.88
CA GLU A 309 14.68 -18.35 1.78
C GLU A 309 14.08 -18.88 3.09
N LEU A 310 13.10 -18.18 3.68
CA LEU A 310 12.37 -18.62 4.87
C LEU A 310 11.51 -19.86 4.61
N LYS A 311 10.86 -19.96 3.45
CA LYS A 311 10.09 -21.15 3.03
C LYS A 311 11.00 -22.37 2.84
N GLU A 312 12.17 -22.19 2.22
CA GLU A 312 13.16 -23.24 2.08
C GLU A 312 13.68 -23.70 3.44
N GLY A 313 13.99 -22.77 4.34
CA GLY A 313 14.42 -23.08 5.71
C GLY A 313 13.33 -23.74 6.56
N GLN A 314 12.05 -23.48 6.31
CA GLN A 314 10.93 -24.22 6.91
C GLN A 314 10.81 -25.64 6.35
N GLY A 315 10.99 -25.81 5.04
CA GLY A 315 11.01 -27.12 4.39
C GLY A 315 12.12 -28.03 4.93
N GLU A 316 13.31 -27.48 5.19
CA GLU A 316 14.44 -28.21 5.78
C GLU A 316 14.19 -28.62 7.24
N ARG A 317 13.58 -27.73 8.05
CA ARG A 317 13.19 -28.04 9.45
C ARG A 317 12.11 -29.12 9.51
N ASP A 318 11.15 -29.08 8.60
CA ASP A 318 10.13 -30.13 8.47
C ASP A 318 10.74 -31.48 8.06
N ALA A 319 11.76 -31.46 7.21
CA ALA A 319 12.50 -32.65 6.81
C ALA A 319 13.36 -33.22 7.97
N GLN A 320 14.01 -32.35 8.77
CA GLN A 320 14.79 -32.75 9.94
C GLN A 320 13.90 -33.30 11.06
N SER A 321 12.71 -32.71 11.27
CA SER A 321 11.74 -33.22 12.25
C SER A 321 11.22 -34.60 11.87
N LYS A 322 10.97 -34.87 10.57
CA LYS A 322 10.62 -36.22 10.08
C LYS A 322 11.74 -37.24 10.32
N ASN A 323 12.96 -36.84 10.10
CA ASN A 323 14.11 -37.75 10.31
C ASN A 323 14.35 -38.07 11.80
N SER A 324 14.15 -37.10 12.70
CA SER A 324 14.26 -37.34 14.14
C SER A 324 13.12 -38.22 14.67
N GLY A 325 11.89 -38.07 14.14
CA GLY A 325 10.74 -38.93 14.46
C GLY A 325 10.94 -40.41 14.01
N ILE A 326 11.62 -40.62 12.87
CA ILE A 326 11.93 -41.94 12.36
C ILE A 326 13.02 -42.61 13.25
N LEU A 327 13.98 -41.85 13.73
CA LEU A 327 15.04 -42.34 14.63
C LEU A 327 14.52 -42.69 16.04
N SER A 328 13.53 -41.94 16.54
CA SER A 328 12.88 -42.24 17.82
C SER A 328 12.02 -43.52 17.74
N LYS A 329 11.28 -43.72 16.65
CA LYS A 329 10.51 -44.96 16.42
C LYS A 329 11.36 -46.20 16.25
N LYS A 330 12.59 -46.08 15.72
CA LYS A 330 13.55 -47.23 15.63
C LYS A 330 14.15 -47.58 16.98
N ARG A 331 14.20 -46.69 17.97
CA ARG A 331 14.67 -46.98 19.33
C ARG A 331 13.65 -47.69 20.19
N THR A 332 12.35 -47.43 20.00
CA THR A 332 11.25 -48.08 20.74
C THR A 332 10.89 -49.48 20.23
N LEU A 333 11.45 -49.92 19.11
CA LEU A 333 11.26 -51.29 18.57
C LEU A 333 12.42 -52.24 18.89
N LYS A 334 13.40 -51.86 19.74
CA LYS A 334 14.56 -52.67 20.17
C LYS A 334 14.62 -52.84 21.69
N THR A 335 13.54 -52.52 22.41
CA THR A 335 13.27 -52.94 23.78
C THR A 335 12.00 -53.77 23.79
#